data_682e6da3acbaf3d9e68b7bc179589804
#
_entry.id   682e6da3acbaf3d9e68b7bc179589804
#
_cell.length_a   1.000
_cell.length_b   1.000
_cell.length_c   1.000
_cell.angle_alpha   90.00
_cell.angle_beta   90.00
_cell.angle_gamma   90.00
#
_symmetry.space_group_name_H-M   'P 1'
#
loop_
_entity.id
_entity.type
_entity.pdbx_description
1 polymer ?
#
loop_
_entity_poly.entity_id
_entity_poly.type
_entity_poly.pdbx_seq_one_letter_code
_entity_poly.pdbx_strand_id
1 'polypeptide(L)'
;MKIYFYSELMNDQQVFAFHASAIQKHKLQQQFQYFIDVLERLAIHSTDDPNDADYFCVPLFLAAWQFENVDPENFRIVSKHCKYIARGRHLVVGTGDFGQRYQSKSEMQGHPTRAYRDKYRWLDDRFTILALESTDDLHAQDIAFFPYMIEPAYPSTVIRDLLCSFKGALGYCELGPNHIRGELLRAHASMLRSEGLHIYGPDSKGDIAGLSSRDLMKRSTFTLTPAGYGQWSFRLIEALIAGSIPVLMADTYVFPFQDQIRWDDYVLRVKEADIGRLPEILASVDPQTIARYQENISKDAALFTKENCLSLIEKSLSEKVQEASAHWAVPRMRSPSEMGIICIDITNKCDLACSNCTRLLENQDHFWEMTPDNFRLACQSLRDFPGVIAVIGGNPCMHSRFEELSGIFEEEIPNRHQRGIWTNNAFKHAALLEEKFGAFNLNPHGVERGVKSVKPIYERMVKSGKFNGGYYDTNSEHAPLLVAGKDLFDSSTMWKKISNCDVNKNWSAAIVQNNGKLRAYFCEVAASFDLARNEDHGLPVTDGWWKSRMDVFTKQIAKFCPGCGAPARMKGRMDHEEIDGYSVSNADLAIKSEAKKKRKIVLVSAEDADQLGHKVTKYQAHAQ
;
A
#
# COMPACT_ATOMS: atom_id res chain seq x y z
N MET A 1 -15.39 8.55 4.40
CA MET A 1 -16.23 7.68 3.54
C MET A 1 -17.62 7.62 4.13
N LYS A 2 -18.68 7.79 3.32
CA LYS A 2 -20.11 7.70 3.71
C LYS A 2 -20.81 6.72 2.78
N ILE A 3 -21.67 5.89 3.32
CA ILE A 3 -22.32 4.80 2.58
C ILE A 3 -23.84 4.88 2.75
N TYR A 4 -24.55 4.98 1.65
CA TYR A 4 -26.02 4.87 1.64
C TYR A 4 -26.43 3.41 1.47
N PHE A 5 -27.24 2.89 2.40
CA PHE A 5 -27.73 1.51 2.33
C PHE A 5 -29.14 1.46 1.74
N TYR A 6 -29.36 0.58 0.79
CA TYR A 6 -30.71 0.27 0.30
C TYR A 6 -31.46 -0.61 1.32
N SER A 7 -31.85 -0.03 2.45
CA SER A 7 -32.53 -0.73 3.55
C SER A 7 -33.84 -1.38 3.12
N GLU A 8 -34.54 -0.82 2.14
CA GLU A 8 -35.77 -1.38 1.56
C GLU A 8 -35.54 -2.79 0.97
N LEU A 9 -34.35 -3.05 0.42
CA LEU A 9 -33.99 -4.36 -0.11
C LEU A 9 -33.77 -5.40 1.01
N MET A 10 -33.21 -4.99 2.15
CA MET A 10 -33.03 -5.87 3.31
C MET A 10 -34.35 -6.28 3.94
N ASN A 11 -35.36 -5.42 3.84
CA ASN A 11 -36.68 -5.63 4.39
C ASN A 11 -37.63 -6.34 3.43
N ASP A 12 -37.20 -6.65 2.20
CA ASP A 12 -38.01 -7.39 1.23
C ASP A 12 -38.13 -8.86 1.63
N GLN A 13 -39.35 -9.29 1.96
CA GLN A 13 -39.60 -10.66 2.45
C GLN A 13 -39.25 -11.75 1.44
N GLN A 14 -39.34 -11.46 0.13
CA GLN A 14 -39.00 -12.43 -0.90
C GLN A 14 -37.47 -12.63 -0.97
N VAL A 15 -36.72 -11.55 -0.89
CA VAL A 15 -35.24 -11.59 -0.84
C VAL A 15 -34.75 -12.31 0.41
N PHE A 16 -35.37 -12.01 1.56
CA PHE A 16 -35.01 -12.66 2.82
C PHE A 16 -35.29 -14.17 2.79
N ALA A 17 -36.48 -14.55 2.35
CA ALA A 17 -36.89 -15.97 2.26
C ALA A 17 -35.98 -16.75 1.28
N PHE A 18 -35.59 -16.12 0.15
CA PHE A 18 -34.66 -16.68 -0.82
C PHE A 18 -33.29 -16.94 -0.20
N HIS A 19 -32.70 -15.94 0.49
CA HIS A 19 -31.43 -16.10 1.15
C HIS A 19 -31.44 -17.19 2.22
N ALA A 20 -32.46 -17.21 3.07
CA ALA A 20 -32.62 -18.21 4.13
C ALA A 20 -32.69 -19.64 3.58
N SER A 21 -33.46 -19.83 2.50
CA SER A 21 -33.59 -21.12 1.82
C SER A 21 -32.24 -21.57 1.21
N ALA A 22 -31.55 -20.68 0.51
CA ALA A 22 -30.26 -20.99 -0.12
C ALA A 22 -29.18 -21.32 0.92
N ILE A 23 -29.12 -20.56 2.03
CA ILE A 23 -28.18 -20.80 3.13
C ILE A 23 -28.36 -22.22 3.70
N GLN A 24 -29.60 -22.61 3.96
CA GLN A 24 -29.91 -23.93 4.52
C GLN A 24 -29.61 -25.05 3.52
N LYS A 25 -30.07 -24.93 2.28
CA LYS A 25 -29.94 -25.93 1.22
C LYS A 25 -28.49 -26.20 0.82
N HIS A 26 -27.68 -25.15 0.69
CA HIS A 26 -26.31 -25.23 0.19
C HIS A 26 -25.25 -25.10 1.28
N LYS A 27 -25.65 -25.08 2.57
CA LYS A 27 -24.74 -24.99 3.73
C LYS A 27 -23.80 -23.77 3.67
N LEU A 28 -24.35 -22.59 3.35
CA LEU A 28 -23.64 -21.35 3.13
C LEU A 28 -23.46 -20.50 4.41
N GLN A 29 -23.55 -21.09 5.61
CA GLN A 29 -23.52 -20.35 6.88
C GLN A 29 -22.24 -19.54 7.04
N GLN A 30 -21.09 -20.10 6.65
CA GLN A 30 -19.79 -19.41 6.78
C GLN A 30 -19.69 -18.23 5.80
N GLN A 31 -20.08 -18.43 4.54
CA GLN A 31 -20.12 -17.37 3.53
C GLN A 31 -21.09 -16.25 3.92
N PHE A 32 -22.23 -16.62 4.52
CA PHE A 32 -23.18 -15.65 5.04
C PHE A 32 -22.62 -14.87 6.23
N GLN A 33 -21.85 -15.52 7.12
CA GLN A 33 -21.20 -14.81 8.22
C GLN A 33 -20.20 -13.75 7.71
N TYR A 34 -19.37 -14.06 6.71
CA TYR A 34 -18.50 -13.06 6.10
C TYR A 34 -19.30 -11.90 5.49
N PHE A 35 -20.40 -12.19 4.82
CA PHE A 35 -21.28 -11.18 4.26
C PHE A 35 -21.81 -10.23 5.33
N ILE A 36 -22.34 -10.78 6.45
CA ILE A 36 -22.86 -9.99 7.56
C ILE A 36 -21.75 -9.18 8.23
N ASP A 37 -20.60 -9.78 8.52
CA ASP A 37 -19.47 -9.09 9.15
C ASP A 37 -19.04 -7.85 8.36
N VAL A 38 -18.96 -7.98 7.03
CA VAL A 38 -18.62 -6.85 6.14
C VAL A 38 -19.72 -5.79 6.17
N LEU A 39 -20.99 -6.17 6.10
CA LEU A 39 -22.10 -5.21 6.14
C LEU A 39 -22.15 -4.44 7.47
N GLU A 40 -21.99 -5.14 8.60
CA GLU A 40 -21.96 -4.53 9.93
C GLU A 40 -20.82 -3.52 10.06
N ARG A 41 -19.63 -3.87 9.53
CA ARG A 41 -18.50 -2.97 9.50
C ARG A 41 -18.76 -1.73 8.65
N LEU A 42 -19.32 -1.90 7.46
CA LEU A 42 -19.65 -0.80 6.56
C LEU A 42 -20.77 0.10 7.12
N ALA A 43 -21.70 -0.45 7.91
CA ALA A 43 -22.81 0.29 8.50
C ALA A 43 -22.36 1.39 9.49
N ILE A 44 -21.14 1.30 10.03
CA ILE A 44 -20.55 2.35 10.87
C ILE A 44 -20.44 3.68 10.10
N HIS A 45 -20.32 3.60 8.77
CA HIS A 45 -20.20 4.75 7.86
C HIS A 45 -21.53 5.12 7.18
N SER A 46 -22.69 4.66 7.71
CA SER A 46 -23.98 4.89 7.07
C SER A 46 -24.36 6.36 7.01
N THR A 47 -25.08 6.73 5.94
CA THR A 47 -25.73 8.03 5.78
C THR A 47 -27.16 7.83 5.25
N ASP A 48 -28.10 8.66 5.72
CA ASP A 48 -29.48 8.67 5.22
C ASP A 48 -29.65 9.59 4.01
N ASP A 49 -28.68 10.46 3.73
CA ASP A 49 -28.70 11.36 2.57
C ASP A 49 -27.96 10.73 1.38
N PRO A 50 -28.68 10.33 0.32
CA PRO A 50 -28.06 9.76 -0.88
C PRO A 50 -27.19 10.77 -1.65
N ASN A 51 -27.29 12.08 -1.36
CA ASN A 51 -26.44 13.08 -1.99
C ASN A 51 -25.08 13.24 -1.28
N ASP A 52 -25.00 12.78 -0.05
CA ASP A 52 -23.79 12.81 0.78
C ASP A 52 -23.04 11.46 0.73
N ALA A 53 -23.56 10.49 -0.01
CA ALA A 53 -22.96 9.16 -0.11
C ALA A 53 -21.79 9.11 -1.09
N ASP A 54 -20.68 8.54 -0.62
CA ASP A 54 -19.55 8.14 -1.46
C ASP A 54 -19.84 6.83 -2.18
N TYR A 55 -20.58 5.92 -1.52
CA TYR A 55 -20.99 4.62 -2.05
C TYR A 55 -22.46 4.32 -1.73
N PHE A 56 -23.03 3.44 -2.54
CA PHE A 56 -24.38 2.89 -2.35
C PHE A 56 -24.26 1.38 -2.11
N CYS A 57 -24.52 0.91 -0.91
CA CYS A 57 -24.46 -0.51 -0.58
C CYS A 57 -25.74 -1.23 -0.99
N VAL A 58 -25.59 -2.28 -1.81
CA VAL A 58 -26.63 -3.21 -2.21
C VAL A 58 -26.49 -4.48 -1.36
N PRO A 59 -27.26 -4.66 -0.30
CA PRO A 59 -27.09 -5.72 0.68
C PRO A 59 -27.69 -7.05 0.18
N LEU A 60 -27.13 -7.58 -0.90
CA LEU A 60 -27.51 -8.86 -1.48
C LEU A 60 -26.46 -9.92 -1.20
N PHE A 61 -26.90 -11.05 -0.63
CA PHE A 61 -26.03 -12.21 -0.42
C PHE A 61 -25.81 -12.95 -1.75
N LEU A 62 -24.82 -12.49 -2.52
CA LEU A 62 -24.54 -12.99 -3.88
C LEU A 62 -24.19 -14.49 -3.91
N ALA A 63 -23.61 -15.06 -2.86
CA ALA A 63 -23.30 -16.48 -2.79
C ALA A 63 -24.56 -17.35 -2.90
N ALA A 64 -25.70 -16.89 -2.38
CA ALA A 64 -26.97 -17.60 -2.55
C ALA A 64 -27.38 -17.71 -4.03
N TRP A 65 -27.08 -16.70 -4.81
CA TRP A 65 -27.42 -16.65 -6.25
C TRP A 65 -26.52 -17.54 -7.09
N GLN A 66 -25.34 -17.89 -6.59
CA GLN A 66 -24.41 -18.78 -7.27
C GLN A 66 -25.02 -20.18 -7.48
N PHE A 67 -25.72 -20.69 -6.47
CA PHE A 67 -26.21 -22.07 -6.44
C PHE A 67 -27.65 -22.22 -6.91
N GLU A 68 -28.43 -21.17 -6.93
CA GLU A 68 -29.82 -21.22 -7.35
C GLU A 68 -29.96 -20.76 -8.82
N ASN A 69 -30.96 -21.30 -9.52
CA ASN A 69 -31.38 -20.81 -10.81
C ASN A 69 -32.07 -19.46 -10.64
N VAL A 70 -31.29 -18.39 -10.81
CA VAL A 70 -31.83 -17.04 -10.66
C VAL A 70 -32.43 -16.63 -12.00
N ASP A 71 -33.73 -16.43 -11.98
CA ASP A 71 -34.49 -15.84 -13.10
C ASP A 71 -34.02 -14.36 -13.28
N PRO A 72 -33.93 -13.84 -14.52
CA PRO A 72 -33.79 -12.41 -14.79
C PRO A 72 -34.73 -11.49 -14.00
N GLU A 73 -35.83 -12.04 -13.47
CA GLU A 73 -36.79 -11.35 -12.59
C GLU A 73 -36.16 -10.89 -11.26
N ASN A 74 -35.15 -11.59 -10.76
CA ASN A 74 -34.45 -11.17 -9.54
C ASN A 74 -33.62 -9.89 -9.74
N PHE A 75 -33.11 -9.64 -10.97
CA PHE A 75 -32.54 -8.34 -11.29
C PHE A 75 -33.59 -7.22 -11.28
N ARG A 76 -34.84 -7.49 -11.58
CA ARG A 76 -35.94 -6.51 -11.44
C ARG A 76 -36.18 -6.11 -9.99
N ILE A 77 -35.98 -7.03 -9.03
CA ILE A 77 -36.07 -6.70 -7.60
C ILE A 77 -34.97 -5.71 -7.23
N VAL A 78 -33.72 -5.96 -7.65
CA VAL A 78 -32.60 -5.06 -7.42
C VAL A 78 -32.85 -3.69 -8.05
N SER A 79 -33.25 -3.66 -9.32
CA SER A 79 -33.50 -2.39 -10.04
C SER A 79 -34.70 -1.62 -9.48
N LYS A 80 -35.69 -2.32 -8.91
CA LYS A 80 -36.84 -1.70 -8.22
C LYS A 80 -36.43 -0.97 -6.95
N HIS A 81 -35.51 -1.54 -6.15
CA HIS A 81 -35.09 -0.98 -4.87
C HIS A 81 -33.87 -0.04 -5.01
N CYS A 82 -32.99 -0.26 -5.98
CA CYS A 82 -31.80 0.55 -6.18
C CYS A 82 -32.09 1.82 -7.00
N LYS A 83 -32.82 2.76 -6.42
CA LYS A 83 -33.28 4.02 -7.06
C LYS A 83 -32.13 4.87 -7.64
N TYR A 84 -30.93 4.75 -7.10
CA TYR A 84 -29.78 5.57 -7.48
C TYR A 84 -28.77 4.82 -8.36
N ILE A 85 -29.15 3.70 -8.98
CA ILE A 85 -28.25 2.82 -9.71
C ILE A 85 -27.48 3.55 -10.84
N ALA A 86 -28.06 4.61 -11.40
CA ALA A 86 -27.41 5.43 -12.42
C ALA A 86 -26.24 6.29 -11.90
N ARG A 87 -26.13 6.47 -10.58
CA ARG A 87 -25.04 7.27 -9.99
C ARG A 87 -23.69 6.57 -9.97
N GLY A 88 -23.66 5.23 -10.17
CA GLY A 88 -22.46 4.42 -10.01
C GLY A 88 -22.03 4.26 -8.56
N ARG A 89 -20.85 3.67 -8.33
CA ARG A 89 -20.25 3.45 -6.99
C ARG A 89 -21.13 2.60 -6.06
N HIS A 90 -21.70 1.52 -6.60
CA HIS A 90 -22.47 0.57 -5.82
C HIS A 90 -21.56 -0.50 -5.23
N LEU A 91 -21.71 -0.78 -3.93
CA LEU A 91 -20.98 -1.85 -3.25
C LEU A 91 -21.85 -3.11 -3.19
N VAL A 92 -21.27 -4.24 -3.54
CA VAL A 92 -21.82 -5.57 -3.32
C VAL A 92 -20.77 -6.47 -2.69
N VAL A 93 -21.20 -7.42 -1.87
CA VAL A 93 -20.31 -8.35 -1.16
C VAL A 93 -20.45 -9.74 -1.79
N GLY A 94 -19.35 -10.21 -2.37
CA GLY A 94 -19.25 -11.51 -3.02
C GLY A 94 -18.45 -12.50 -2.17
N THR A 95 -19.10 -13.44 -1.52
CA THR A 95 -18.48 -14.45 -0.64
C THR A 95 -18.62 -15.88 -1.19
N GLY A 96 -18.94 -16.01 -2.49
CA GLY A 96 -19.05 -17.31 -3.16
C GLY A 96 -17.68 -17.89 -3.53
N ASP A 97 -17.67 -19.18 -3.89
CA ASP A 97 -16.46 -19.90 -4.28
C ASP A 97 -15.94 -19.52 -5.66
N PHE A 98 -16.76 -18.89 -6.50
CA PHE A 98 -16.39 -18.36 -7.81
C PHE A 98 -16.57 -16.85 -7.80
N GLY A 99 -15.58 -16.15 -8.32
CA GLY A 99 -15.63 -14.70 -8.46
C GLY A 99 -16.82 -14.25 -9.32
N GLN A 100 -17.50 -13.20 -8.92
CA GLN A 100 -18.67 -12.68 -9.64
C GLN A 100 -18.29 -12.04 -10.98
N ARG A 101 -17.03 -11.71 -11.17
CA ARG A 101 -16.48 -11.23 -12.44
C ARG A 101 -15.79 -12.31 -13.27
N TYR A 102 -15.85 -13.54 -12.82
CA TYR A 102 -15.18 -14.67 -13.44
C TYR A 102 -15.53 -14.76 -14.94
N GLN A 103 -14.64 -14.30 -15.76
CA GLN A 103 -14.64 -14.45 -17.20
C GLN A 103 -13.57 -15.47 -17.52
N SER A 104 -13.92 -16.75 -17.54
CA SER A 104 -12.91 -17.76 -17.70
C SER A 104 -12.05 -17.56 -18.94
N LYS A 105 -10.81 -17.08 -18.78
CA LYS A 105 -9.74 -17.39 -19.72
C LYS A 105 -9.40 -18.88 -19.68
N SER A 106 -9.65 -19.54 -18.58
CA SER A 106 -9.63 -20.98 -18.42
C SER A 106 -11.06 -21.51 -18.53
N GLU A 107 -11.50 -21.82 -19.73
CA GLU A 107 -12.57 -22.77 -19.91
C GLU A 107 -12.09 -24.10 -19.31
N MET A 108 -12.33 -24.29 -18.02
CA MET A 108 -12.25 -25.60 -17.42
C MET A 108 -13.28 -26.46 -18.14
N GLN A 109 -12.80 -27.29 -19.10
CA GLN A 109 -13.66 -28.14 -19.90
C GLN A 109 -14.56 -28.95 -18.98
N GLY A 110 -15.86 -28.74 -19.08
CA GLY A 110 -16.89 -29.47 -18.33
C GLY A 110 -17.50 -28.77 -17.13
N HIS A 111 -17.06 -27.56 -16.73
CA HIS A 111 -17.65 -26.83 -15.62
C HIS A 111 -18.89 -26.02 -16.04
N PRO A 112 -19.93 -25.89 -15.21
CA PRO A 112 -21.11 -25.06 -15.48
C PRO A 112 -20.85 -23.54 -15.44
N THR A 113 -19.61 -23.10 -15.59
CA THR A 113 -19.15 -21.70 -15.51
C THR A 113 -19.90 -20.74 -16.44
N ARG A 114 -20.31 -21.18 -17.62
CA ARG A 114 -21.10 -20.35 -18.53
C ARG A 114 -22.44 -19.90 -17.94
N ALA A 115 -23.11 -20.80 -17.21
CA ALA A 115 -24.36 -20.49 -16.54
C ALA A 115 -24.18 -19.51 -15.37
N TYR A 116 -23.00 -19.54 -14.69
CA TYR A 116 -22.68 -18.60 -13.61
C TYR A 116 -22.40 -17.21 -14.12
N ARG A 117 -21.60 -17.08 -15.17
CA ARG A 117 -21.27 -15.79 -15.80
C ARG A 117 -22.51 -15.00 -16.20
N ASP A 118 -23.51 -15.69 -16.73
CA ASP A 118 -24.74 -15.04 -17.21
C ASP A 118 -25.58 -14.50 -16.04
N LYS A 119 -25.48 -15.07 -14.83
CA LYS A 119 -26.19 -14.62 -13.63
C LYS A 119 -25.71 -13.27 -13.09
N TYR A 120 -24.45 -12.90 -13.36
CA TYR A 120 -23.84 -11.68 -12.81
C TYR A 120 -23.53 -10.61 -13.86
N ARG A 121 -24.04 -10.74 -15.08
CA ARG A 121 -23.84 -9.75 -16.17
C ARG A 121 -24.28 -8.34 -15.80
N TRP A 122 -25.16 -8.18 -14.85
CA TRP A 122 -25.63 -6.89 -14.37
C TRP A 122 -24.63 -6.17 -13.46
N LEU A 123 -23.61 -6.87 -12.94
CA LEU A 123 -22.52 -6.30 -12.15
C LEU A 123 -21.48 -5.68 -13.08
N ASP A 124 -21.85 -4.58 -13.71
CA ASP A 124 -20.97 -3.81 -14.58
C ASP A 124 -20.04 -2.84 -13.81
N ASP A 125 -19.42 -1.89 -14.49
CA ASP A 125 -18.49 -0.93 -13.90
C ASP A 125 -19.12 0.05 -12.89
N ARG A 126 -20.45 0.06 -12.76
CA ARG A 126 -21.13 0.81 -11.70
C ARG A 126 -21.00 0.15 -10.33
N PHE A 127 -20.55 -1.09 -10.27
CA PHE A 127 -20.42 -1.87 -9.06
C PHE A 127 -18.95 -2.09 -8.70
N THR A 128 -18.64 -1.91 -7.43
CA THR A 128 -17.41 -2.36 -6.77
C THR A 128 -17.76 -3.63 -6.00
N ILE A 129 -17.09 -4.71 -6.30
CA ILE A 129 -17.30 -5.99 -5.62
C ILE A 129 -16.26 -6.12 -4.51
N LEU A 130 -16.74 -6.35 -3.28
CA LEU A 130 -15.91 -6.82 -2.19
C LEU A 130 -15.88 -8.34 -2.29
N ALA A 131 -14.82 -8.90 -2.86
CA ALA A 131 -14.75 -10.28 -3.27
C ALA A 131 -13.88 -11.12 -2.34
N LEU A 132 -14.45 -12.19 -1.80
CA LEU A 132 -13.70 -13.20 -1.04
C LEU A 132 -12.79 -13.99 -1.98
N GLU A 133 -13.21 -14.24 -3.20
CA GLU A 133 -12.38 -14.84 -4.23
C GLU A 133 -11.59 -13.78 -5.00
N SER A 134 -10.30 -14.03 -5.17
CA SER A 134 -9.37 -13.12 -5.84
C SER A 134 -8.73 -13.80 -7.04
N THR A 135 -9.10 -13.33 -8.22
CA THR A 135 -8.54 -13.76 -9.50
C THR A 135 -8.13 -12.55 -10.34
N ASP A 136 -7.38 -12.77 -11.42
CA ASP A 136 -7.00 -11.73 -12.38
C ASP A 136 -8.19 -11.17 -13.19
N ASP A 137 -9.40 -11.69 -12.98
CA ASP A 137 -10.65 -11.19 -13.57
C ASP A 137 -11.25 -10.00 -12.79
N LEU A 138 -10.79 -9.69 -11.59
CA LEU A 138 -11.27 -8.54 -10.84
C LEU A 138 -10.96 -7.22 -11.57
N HIS A 139 -11.95 -6.32 -11.56
CA HIS A 139 -11.77 -4.97 -12.09
C HIS A 139 -10.96 -4.11 -11.12
N ALA A 140 -10.35 -3.04 -11.62
CA ALA A 140 -9.53 -2.14 -10.80
C ALA A 140 -10.28 -1.51 -9.60
N GLN A 141 -11.62 -1.36 -9.71
CA GLN A 141 -12.44 -0.86 -8.61
C GLN A 141 -12.77 -1.92 -7.56
N ASP A 142 -12.67 -3.22 -7.87
CA ASP A 142 -13.00 -4.29 -6.94
C ASP A 142 -11.95 -4.42 -5.84
N ILE A 143 -12.35 -4.98 -4.72
CA ILE A 143 -11.48 -5.20 -3.56
C ILE A 143 -11.57 -6.67 -3.17
N ALA A 144 -10.47 -7.38 -3.34
CA ALA A 144 -10.34 -8.73 -2.82
C ALA A 144 -10.07 -8.69 -1.31
N PHE A 145 -10.68 -9.59 -0.56
CA PHE A 145 -10.36 -9.82 0.83
C PHE A 145 -10.16 -11.32 1.10
N PHE A 146 -9.46 -11.64 2.18
CA PHE A 146 -9.16 -13.03 2.51
C PHE A 146 -10.18 -13.61 3.52
N PRO A 147 -10.41 -14.92 3.50
CA PRO A 147 -11.21 -15.59 4.53
C PRO A 147 -10.46 -15.51 5.86
N TYR A 148 -11.07 -14.97 6.89
CA TYR A 148 -10.50 -14.89 8.23
C TYR A 148 -11.13 -15.95 9.14
N MET A 149 -10.38 -16.35 10.17
CA MET A 149 -10.86 -17.25 11.20
C MET A 149 -11.38 -16.46 12.41
N ILE A 150 -12.41 -16.99 13.04
CA ILE A 150 -12.98 -16.39 14.26
C ILE A 150 -12.08 -16.69 15.48
N GLU A 151 -11.28 -17.75 15.42
CA GLU A 151 -10.45 -18.19 16.52
C GLU A 151 -9.04 -17.56 16.46
N PRO A 152 -8.46 -17.19 17.60
CA PRO A 152 -7.14 -16.57 17.67
C PRO A 152 -6.01 -17.50 17.17
N ALA A 153 -4.88 -16.89 16.78
CA ALA A 153 -3.66 -17.58 16.39
C ALA A 153 -3.15 -18.50 17.53
N TYR A 154 -2.63 -19.65 17.17
CA TYR A 154 -2.10 -20.62 18.14
C TYR A 154 -0.66 -20.24 18.51
N PRO A 155 -0.25 -20.43 19.79
CA PRO A 155 1.13 -20.22 20.19
C PRO A 155 2.09 -21.16 19.47
N SER A 156 3.24 -20.64 19.08
CA SER A 156 4.30 -21.28 18.26
C SER A 156 5.11 -22.39 18.94
N THR A 157 4.66 -22.93 20.08
CA THR A 157 5.41 -23.87 20.91
C THR A 157 5.33 -25.34 20.47
N VAL A 158 4.65 -25.63 19.37
CA VAL A 158 4.51 -27.01 18.87
C VAL A 158 5.72 -27.40 18.03
N ILE A 159 6.34 -28.55 18.37
CA ILE A 159 7.40 -29.14 17.55
C ILE A 159 6.81 -29.55 16.20
N ARG A 160 7.40 -29.04 15.12
CA ARG A 160 7.01 -29.37 13.74
C ARG A 160 7.83 -30.56 13.27
N ASP A 161 7.23 -31.73 13.39
CA ASP A 161 7.85 -33.01 13.06
C ASP A 161 7.47 -33.56 11.67
N LEU A 162 6.55 -32.85 10.98
CA LEU A 162 6.14 -33.17 9.61
C LEU A 162 6.68 -32.12 8.64
N LEU A 163 7.27 -32.54 7.51
CA LEU A 163 7.74 -31.63 6.48
C LEU A 163 6.55 -30.88 5.87
N CYS A 164 5.55 -31.59 5.38
CA CYS A 164 4.43 -31.00 4.67
C CYS A 164 3.15 -31.80 4.83
N SER A 165 2.00 -31.12 4.96
CA SER A 165 0.72 -31.80 5.01
C SER A 165 -0.39 -31.11 4.21
N PHE A 166 -1.40 -31.91 3.86
CA PHE A 166 -2.71 -31.48 3.38
C PHE A 166 -3.78 -32.47 3.86
N LYS A 167 -4.89 -31.95 4.38
CA LYS A 167 -6.09 -32.74 4.62
C LYS A 167 -7.31 -32.00 4.12
N GLY A 168 -8.03 -32.60 3.17
CA GLY A 168 -9.21 -31.99 2.56
C GLY A 168 -9.77 -32.84 1.43
N ALA A 169 -10.84 -32.35 0.79
CA ALA A 169 -11.39 -33.03 -0.38
C ALA A 169 -10.35 -33.12 -1.50
N LEU A 170 -10.06 -34.33 -1.94
CA LEU A 170 -9.04 -34.64 -2.98
C LEU A 170 -9.66 -34.83 -4.37
N GLY A 171 -10.94 -35.15 -4.44
CA GLY A 171 -11.68 -35.35 -5.68
C GLY A 171 -12.91 -34.49 -5.70
N TYR A 172 -12.94 -33.52 -6.58
CA TYR A 172 -14.17 -32.88 -7.00
C TYR A 172 -14.54 -33.48 -8.34
N CYS A 173 -15.40 -34.55 -8.30
CA CYS A 173 -15.85 -35.23 -9.52
C CYS A 173 -16.49 -34.27 -10.54
N GLU A 174 -16.95 -33.14 -10.09
CA GLU A 174 -17.60 -32.10 -10.88
C GLU A 174 -16.61 -31.17 -11.61
N LEU A 175 -15.35 -31.12 -11.17
CA LEU A 175 -14.31 -30.24 -11.75
C LEU A 175 -13.45 -30.93 -12.82
N GLY A 176 -13.73 -32.22 -13.10
CA GLY A 176 -13.03 -32.99 -14.11
C GLY A 176 -11.70 -33.60 -13.61
N PRO A 177 -11.08 -34.46 -14.43
CA PRO A 177 -9.92 -35.25 -14.06
C PRO A 177 -8.61 -34.43 -13.90
N ASN A 178 -8.58 -33.20 -14.35
CA ASN A 178 -7.39 -32.35 -14.36
C ASN A 178 -7.38 -31.31 -13.24
N HIS A 179 -8.22 -31.47 -12.22
CA HIS A 179 -8.20 -30.59 -11.06
C HIS A 179 -6.90 -30.76 -10.27
N ILE A 180 -6.28 -29.65 -9.86
CA ILE A 180 -4.98 -29.60 -9.18
C ILE A 180 -4.88 -30.57 -7.98
N ARG A 181 -5.93 -30.75 -7.19
CA ARG A 181 -5.95 -31.70 -6.06
C ARG A 181 -5.92 -33.16 -6.51
N GLY A 182 -6.55 -33.46 -7.64
CA GLY A 182 -6.48 -34.77 -8.27
C GLY A 182 -5.10 -35.06 -8.85
N GLU A 183 -4.46 -34.06 -9.44
CA GLU A 183 -3.08 -34.15 -9.92
C GLU A 183 -2.08 -34.32 -8.78
N LEU A 184 -2.24 -33.56 -7.70
CA LEU A 184 -1.44 -33.69 -6.50
C LEU A 184 -1.50 -35.12 -5.95
N LEU A 185 -2.68 -35.72 -5.88
CA LEU A 185 -2.84 -37.11 -5.44
C LEU A 185 -2.19 -38.09 -6.40
N ARG A 186 -2.39 -37.95 -7.72
CA ARG A 186 -1.81 -38.83 -8.73
C ARG A 186 -0.28 -38.74 -8.75
N ALA A 187 0.29 -37.55 -8.72
CA ALA A 187 1.73 -37.33 -8.76
C ALA A 187 2.45 -37.94 -7.54
N HIS A 188 1.77 -37.94 -6.38
CA HIS A 188 2.39 -38.35 -5.12
C HIS A 188 1.79 -39.63 -4.49
N ALA A 189 0.90 -40.33 -5.18
CA ALA A 189 0.24 -41.53 -4.65
C ALA A 189 1.23 -42.66 -4.22
N SER A 190 2.35 -42.76 -4.89
CA SER A 190 3.43 -43.72 -4.58
C SER A 190 4.47 -43.19 -3.59
N MET A 191 4.57 -41.86 -3.41
CA MET A 191 5.61 -41.16 -2.63
C MET A 191 5.12 -40.67 -1.26
N LEU A 192 3.85 -40.79 -0.98
CA LEU A 192 3.10 -40.07 0.08
C LEU A 192 3.62 -40.18 1.51
N ARG A 193 4.59 -41.05 1.81
CA ARG A 193 5.12 -41.23 3.19
C ARG A 193 6.63 -41.21 3.27
N SER A 194 7.31 -41.64 2.23
CA SER A 194 8.78 -41.80 2.24
C SER A 194 9.51 -40.46 2.18
N GLU A 195 8.89 -39.42 1.68
CA GLU A 195 9.50 -38.09 1.47
C GLU A 195 8.90 -36.98 2.38
N GLY A 196 8.19 -37.37 3.44
CA GLY A 196 7.66 -36.41 4.42
C GLY A 196 6.39 -35.66 3.97
N LEU A 197 5.75 -36.07 2.87
CA LEU A 197 4.48 -35.53 2.40
C LEU A 197 3.32 -36.33 3.00
N HIS A 198 2.42 -35.63 3.69
CA HIS A 198 1.23 -36.16 4.35
C HIS A 198 -0.06 -35.63 3.73
N ILE A 199 -0.54 -36.28 2.66
CA ILE A 199 -1.72 -35.87 1.90
C ILE A 199 -2.88 -36.82 2.17
N TYR A 200 -3.97 -36.32 2.72
CA TYR A 200 -5.11 -37.11 3.19
C TYR A 200 -6.46 -36.56 2.72
N GLY A 201 -7.39 -37.47 2.44
CA GLY A 201 -8.81 -37.14 2.31
C GLY A 201 -9.43 -36.77 3.66
N PRO A 202 -10.64 -36.15 3.66
CA PRO A 202 -11.28 -35.66 4.88
C PRO A 202 -11.57 -36.77 5.89
N ASP A 203 -11.90 -37.97 5.41
CA ASP A 203 -12.31 -39.14 6.23
C ASP A 203 -11.17 -40.11 6.51
N SER A 204 -9.93 -39.78 6.20
CA SER A 204 -8.78 -40.61 6.43
C SER A 204 -8.59 -40.92 7.91
N LYS A 205 -8.26 -42.20 8.23
CA LYS A 205 -8.11 -42.73 9.59
C LYS A 205 -6.68 -43.24 9.82
N GLY A 206 -6.27 -43.40 11.08
CA GLY A 206 -4.95 -43.82 11.53
C GLY A 206 -4.24 -42.72 12.29
N ASP A 207 -3.05 -42.99 12.85
CA ASP A 207 -2.36 -42.09 13.78
C ASP A 207 -2.20 -40.66 13.24
N ILE A 208 -1.46 -40.46 12.14
CA ILE A 208 -1.28 -39.15 11.53
C ILE A 208 -2.47 -38.80 10.64
N ALA A 209 -2.96 -39.74 9.83
CA ALA A 209 -4.09 -39.53 8.92
C ALA A 209 -5.42 -39.21 9.65
N GLY A 210 -5.57 -39.70 10.87
CA GLY A 210 -6.73 -39.47 11.74
C GLY A 210 -6.77 -38.08 12.38
N LEU A 211 -5.63 -37.36 12.41
CA LEU A 211 -5.58 -36.00 12.96
C LEU A 211 -6.51 -35.05 12.20
N SER A 212 -6.99 -34.05 12.90
CA SER A 212 -7.71 -32.94 12.25
C SER A 212 -6.79 -32.19 11.27
N SER A 213 -7.35 -31.49 10.29
CA SER A 213 -6.54 -30.65 9.41
C SER A 213 -5.74 -29.60 10.19
N ARG A 214 -6.34 -29.08 11.27
CA ARG A 214 -5.72 -28.09 12.17
C ARG A 214 -4.51 -28.69 12.91
N ASP A 215 -4.62 -29.89 13.44
CA ASP A 215 -3.53 -30.53 14.18
C ASP A 215 -2.39 -30.94 13.24
N LEU A 216 -2.71 -31.34 12.01
CA LEU A 216 -1.71 -31.57 10.96
C LEU A 216 -0.93 -30.29 10.63
N MET A 217 -1.63 -29.16 10.44
CA MET A 217 -0.99 -27.88 10.16
C MET A 217 -0.05 -27.44 11.28
N LYS A 218 -0.46 -27.61 12.55
CA LYS A 218 0.39 -27.29 13.70
C LYS A 218 1.70 -28.08 13.72
N ARG A 219 1.67 -29.34 13.28
CA ARG A 219 2.84 -30.23 13.25
C ARG A 219 3.67 -30.10 11.96
N SER A 220 3.17 -29.40 10.94
CA SER A 220 3.81 -29.30 9.63
C SER A 220 4.63 -28.03 9.48
N THR A 221 5.81 -28.14 8.90
CA THR A 221 6.59 -26.98 8.45
C THR A 221 5.86 -26.28 7.32
N PHE A 222 5.41 -27.05 6.32
CA PHE A 222 4.65 -26.55 5.18
C PHE A 222 3.23 -27.12 5.17
N THR A 223 2.26 -26.30 4.73
CA THR A 223 0.89 -26.75 4.48
C THR A 223 0.52 -26.45 3.03
N LEU A 224 0.13 -27.48 2.28
CA LEU A 224 -0.32 -27.28 0.91
C LEU A 224 -1.66 -26.57 0.88
N THR A 225 -1.74 -25.56 0.03
CA THR A 225 -2.94 -24.73 -0.15
C THR A 225 -3.35 -24.72 -1.63
N PRO A 226 -3.70 -25.90 -2.20
CA PRO A 226 -4.14 -25.99 -3.58
C PRO A 226 -5.50 -25.33 -3.76
N ALA A 227 -5.76 -24.79 -4.96
CA ALA A 227 -7.06 -24.26 -5.35
C ALA A 227 -8.19 -25.22 -4.96
N GLY A 228 -9.33 -24.64 -4.57
CA GLY A 228 -10.56 -25.36 -4.24
C GLY A 228 -11.50 -25.47 -5.43
N TYR A 229 -12.79 -25.20 -5.20
CA TYR A 229 -13.75 -24.95 -6.26
C TYR A 229 -13.38 -23.66 -7.03
N GLY A 230 -13.02 -22.60 -6.30
CA GLY A 230 -12.41 -21.40 -6.83
C GLY A 230 -10.89 -21.42 -6.67
N GLN A 231 -10.23 -20.34 -7.06
CA GLN A 231 -8.77 -20.21 -6.99
C GLN A 231 -8.25 -20.02 -5.57
N TRP A 232 -9.11 -19.72 -4.61
CA TRP A 232 -8.75 -19.54 -3.21
C TRP A 232 -9.01 -20.79 -2.36
N SER A 233 -8.39 -20.83 -1.19
CA SER A 233 -8.61 -21.88 -0.20
C SER A 233 -8.51 -21.31 1.22
N PHE A 234 -9.44 -21.70 2.09
CA PHE A 234 -9.35 -21.41 3.53
C PHE A 234 -8.00 -21.85 4.12
N ARG A 235 -7.40 -22.91 3.54
CA ARG A 235 -6.13 -23.47 3.97
C ARG A 235 -4.99 -22.46 4.01
N LEU A 236 -5.04 -21.43 3.15
CA LEU A 236 -4.03 -20.36 3.15
C LEU A 236 -3.98 -19.65 4.51
N ILE A 237 -5.12 -19.16 4.97
CA ILE A 237 -5.19 -18.43 6.24
C ILE A 237 -5.13 -19.38 7.44
N GLU A 238 -5.74 -20.55 7.35
CA GLU A 238 -5.66 -21.58 8.40
C GLU A 238 -4.19 -22.00 8.67
N ALA A 239 -3.38 -22.13 7.63
CA ALA A 239 -1.96 -22.46 7.75
C ALA A 239 -1.19 -21.31 8.44
N LEU A 240 -1.41 -20.06 8.04
CA LEU A 240 -0.78 -18.90 8.67
C LEU A 240 -1.14 -18.82 10.17
N ILE A 241 -2.41 -19.00 10.51
CA ILE A 241 -2.88 -18.99 11.91
C ILE A 241 -2.27 -20.16 12.70
N ALA A 242 -2.10 -21.34 12.07
CA ALA A 242 -1.42 -22.47 12.68
C ALA A 242 0.10 -22.31 12.76
N GLY A 243 0.66 -21.22 12.21
CA GLY A 243 2.09 -20.94 12.13
C GLY A 243 2.84 -21.84 11.13
N SER A 244 2.14 -22.55 10.24
CA SER A 244 2.71 -23.35 9.15
C SER A 244 2.88 -22.47 7.91
N ILE A 245 3.94 -22.73 7.14
CA ILE A 245 4.21 -21.99 5.90
C ILE A 245 3.26 -22.48 4.81
N PRO A 246 2.31 -21.64 4.30
CA PRO A 246 1.44 -22.06 3.22
C PRO A 246 2.24 -22.25 1.92
N VAL A 247 1.94 -23.33 1.20
CA VAL A 247 2.44 -23.57 -0.16
C VAL A 247 1.29 -23.37 -1.13
N LEU A 248 1.23 -22.22 -1.77
CA LEU A 248 0.16 -21.86 -2.70
C LEU A 248 0.39 -22.51 -4.06
N MET A 249 -0.61 -23.26 -4.51
CA MET A 249 -0.69 -23.88 -5.84
C MET A 249 -1.99 -23.45 -6.51
N ALA A 250 -1.96 -22.23 -7.06
CA ALA A 250 -3.05 -21.61 -7.79
C ALA A 250 -2.46 -20.48 -8.66
N ASP A 251 -2.18 -20.78 -9.93
CA ASP A 251 -1.42 -19.89 -10.82
C ASP A 251 -2.13 -18.56 -11.12
N THR A 252 -3.47 -18.54 -11.11
CA THR A 252 -4.28 -17.33 -11.38
C THR A 252 -4.73 -16.60 -10.12
N TYR A 253 -4.31 -17.07 -8.93
CA TYR A 253 -4.68 -16.40 -7.67
C TYR A 253 -3.96 -15.07 -7.50
N VAL A 254 -4.73 -14.02 -7.26
CA VAL A 254 -4.24 -12.68 -6.93
C VAL A 254 -4.42 -12.46 -5.43
N PHE A 255 -3.34 -12.19 -4.72
CA PHE A 255 -3.44 -11.98 -3.28
C PHE A 255 -4.22 -10.71 -2.93
N PRO A 256 -5.12 -10.77 -1.93
CA PRO A 256 -5.80 -9.59 -1.42
C PRO A 256 -4.82 -8.58 -0.81
N PHE A 257 -5.14 -7.30 -0.91
CA PHE A 257 -4.40 -6.20 -0.26
C PHE A 257 -2.88 -6.20 -0.54
N GLN A 258 -2.46 -6.51 -1.78
CA GLN A 258 -1.04 -6.59 -2.15
C GLN A 258 -0.25 -5.32 -1.87
N ASP A 259 -0.91 -4.16 -1.92
CA ASP A 259 -0.30 -2.86 -1.62
C ASP A 259 -0.08 -2.66 -0.09
N GLN A 260 -0.61 -3.54 0.75
CA GLN A 260 -0.62 -3.43 2.21
C GLN A 260 0.02 -4.65 2.91
N ILE A 261 -0.02 -5.82 2.27
CA ILE A 261 0.53 -7.08 2.78
C ILE A 261 1.55 -7.63 1.77
N ARG A 262 2.79 -7.78 2.20
CA ARG A 262 3.84 -8.42 1.40
C ARG A 262 3.74 -9.93 1.51
N TRP A 263 2.84 -10.52 0.75
CA TRP A 263 2.51 -11.95 0.82
C TRP A 263 3.72 -12.87 0.62
N ASP A 264 4.72 -12.48 -0.15
CA ASP A 264 5.95 -13.25 -0.36
C ASP A 264 6.80 -13.38 0.93
N ASP A 265 6.51 -12.61 1.97
CA ASP A 265 7.12 -12.77 3.29
C ASP A 265 6.49 -13.90 4.12
N TYR A 266 5.35 -14.46 3.68
CA TYR A 266 4.55 -15.43 4.43
C TYR A 266 4.20 -16.70 3.65
N VAL A 267 4.24 -16.68 2.31
CA VAL A 267 3.70 -17.75 1.45
C VAL A 267 4.73 -18.18 0.42
N LEU A 268 4.96 -19.50 0.33
CA LEU A 268 5.74 -20.11 -0.74
C LEU A 268 4.83 -20.38 -1.95
N ARG A 269 5.15 -19.84 -3.12
CA ARG A 269 4.42 -20.14 -4.37
C ARG A 269 5.07 -21.30 -5.11
N VAL A 270 4.27 -22.27 -5.52
CA VAL A 270 4.67 -23.35 -6.41
C VAL A 270 3.72 -23.39 -7.60
N LYS A 271 4.25 -23.36 -8.81
CA LYS A 271 3.44 -23.41 -10.02
C LYS A 271 2.70 -24.74 -10.14
N GLU A 272 1.50 -24.74 -10.68
CA GLU A 272 0.72 -25.95 -10.92
C GLU A 272 1.47 -26.96 -11.78
N ALA A 273 2.24 -26.50 -12.77
CA ALA A 273 3.09 -27.35 -13.61
C ALA A 273 4.23 -28.06 -12.85
N ASP A 274 4.64 -27.57 -11.68
CA ASP A 274 5.75 -28.11 -10.89
C ASP A 274 5.30 -29.07 -9.78
N ILE A 275 4.02 -29.45 -9.74
CA ILE A 275 3.46 -30.36 -8.71
C ILE A 275 4.27 -31.65 -8.58
N GLY A 276 4.69 -32.24 -9.70
CA GLY A 276 5.49 -33.47 -9.69
C GLY A 276 6.85 -33.36 -9.00
N ARG A 277 7.35 -32.13 -8.86
CA ARG A 277 8.64 -31.81 -8.22
C ARG A 277 8.50 -31.27 -6.79
N LEU A 278 7.30 -31.28 -6.25
CA LEU A 278 7.00 -30.70 -4.94
C LEU A 278 7.92 -31.19 -3.81
N PRO A 279 8.25 -32.49 -3.67
CA PRO A 279 9.18 -32.95 -2.64
C PRO A 279 10.56 -32.32 -2.76
N GLU A 280 11.10 -32.24 -3.99
CA GLU A 280 12.41 -31.64 -4.27
C GLU A 280 12.40 -30.16 -3.95
N ILE A 281 11.34 -29.44 -4.34
CA ILE A 281 11.18 -27.99 -4.09
C ILE A 281 11.16 -27.73 -2.59
N LEU A 282 10.35 -28.47 -1.82
CA LEU A 282 10.26 -28.28 -0.38
C LEU A 282 11.54 -28.65 0.36
N ALA A 283 12.23 -29.70 -0.07
CA ALA A 283 13.51 -30.09 0.49
C ALA A 283 14.66 -29.12 0.17
N SER A 284 14.53 -28.35 -0.91
CA SER A 284 15.53 -27.36 -1.31
C SER A 284 15.43 -26.02 -0.55
N VAL A 285 14.33 -25.79 0.18
CA VAL A 285 14.18 -24.57 0.99
C VAL A 285 15.12 -24.65 2.19
N ASP A 286 16.07 -23.74 2.24
CA ASP A 286 17.07 -23.75 3.30
C ASP A 286 16.48 -23.41 4.69
N PRO A 287 17.10 -23.90 5.78
CA PRO A 287 16.59 -23.70 7.14
C PRO A 287 16.47 -22.23 7.56
N GLN A 288 17.29 -21.32 7.02
CA GLN A 288 17.25 -19.90 7.34
C GLN A 288 16.00 -19.25 6.71
N THR A 289 15.68 -19.63 5.48
CA THR A 289 14.46 -19.22 4.78
C THR A 289 13.21 -19.72 5.50
N ILE A 290 13.20 -20.98 5.95
CA ILE A 290 12.10 -21.52 6.76
C ILE A 290 11.94 -20.72 8.06
N ALA A 291 13.03 -20.48 8.78
CA ALA A 291 12.99 -19.71 10.03
C ALA A 291 12.46 -18.29 9.81
N ARG A 292 12.87 -17.61 8.73
CA ARG A 292 12.37 -16.28 8.36
C ARG A 292 10.85 -16.27 8.11
N TYR A 293 10.33 -17.23 7.35
CA TYR A 293 8.89 -17.34 7.15
C TYR A 293 8.14 -17.53 8.47
N GLN A 294 8.62 -18.42 9.33
CA GLN A 294 7.99 -18.72 10.62
C GLN A 294 8.04 -17.53 11.57
N GLU A 295 9.15 -16.79 11.60
CA GLU A 295 9.29 -15.56 12.37
C GLU A 295 8.31 -14.49 11.89
N ASN A 296 8.22 -14.25 10.57
CA ASN A 296 7.30 -13.28 10.00
C ASN A 296 5.84 -13.66 10.32
N ILE A 297 5.45 -14.93 10.12
CA ILE A 297 4.10 -15.42 10.42
C ILE A 297 3.76 -15.20 11.90
N SER A 298 4.70 -15.51 12.80
CA SER A 298 4.48 -15.34 14.25
C SER A 298 4.38 -13.88 14.66
N LYS A 299 5.28 -13.03 14.15
CA LYS A 299 5.33 -11.59 14.43
C LYS A 299 4.08 -10.87 13.94
N ASP A 300 3.63 -11.22 12.74
CA ASP A 300 2.60 -10.49 12.03
C ASP A 300 1.24 -11.22 12.02
N ALA A 301 1.03 -12.16 12.94
CA ALA A 301 -0.20 -12.97 13.03
C ALA A 301 -1.49 -12.11 13.10
N ALA A 302 -1.42 -10.91 13.67
CA ALA A 302 -2.52 -9.96 13.74
C ALA A 302 -3.01 -9.50 12.36
N LEU A 303 -2.17 -9.56 11.32
CA LEU A 303 -2.56 -9.18 9.96
C LEU A 303 -3.67 -10.06 9.39
N PHE A 304 -3.77 -11.31 9.82
CA PHE A 304 -4.68 -12.32 9.25
C PHE A 304 -5.97 -12.51 10.08
N THR A 305 -6.24 -11.58 10.99
CA THR A 305 -7.45 -11.59 11.83
C THR A 305 -8.65 -10.97 11.13
N LYS A 306 -9.87 -11.29 11.62
CA LYS A 306 -11.13 -10.66 11.20
C LYS A 306 -11.04 -9.14 11.26
N GLU A 307 -10.63 -8.61 12.42
CA GLU A 307 -10.60 -7.17 12.64
C GLU A 307 -9.71 -6.45 11.65
N ASN A 308 -8.51 -6.98 11.41
CA ASN A 308 -7.61 -6.38 10.44
C ASN A 308 -8.13 -6.51 9.00
N CYS A 309 -8.70 -7.66 8.61
CA CYS A 309 -9.30 -7.83 7.29
C CYS A 309 -10.40 -6.79 7.02
N LEU A 310 -11.31 -6.58 7.97
CA LEU A 310 -12.38 -5.59 7.85
C LEU A 310 -11.82 -4.16 7.81
N SER A 311 -10.80 -3.86 8.61
CA SER A 311 -10.10 -2.57 8.57
C SER A 311 -9.41 -2.31 7.22
N LEU A 312 -8.83 -3.34 6.60
CA LEU A 312 -8.22 -3.24 5.27
C LEU A 312 -9.26 -2.99 4.18
N ILE A 313 -10.46 -3.58 4.28
CA ILE A 313 -11.60 -3.27 3.37
C ILE A 313 -11.98 -1.79 3.48
N GLU A 314 -12.19 -1.28 4.70
CA GLU A 314 -12.53 0.14 4.93
C GLU A 314 -11.45 1.07 4.38
N LYS A 315 -10.18 0.76 4.67
CA LYS A 315 -9.04 1.54 4.19
C LYS A 315 -9.01 1.57 2.67
N SER A 316 -9.14 0.42 2.01
CA SER A 316 -9.14 0.32 0.55
C SER A 316 -10.30 1.08 -0.10
N LEU A 317 -11.51 1.01 0.48
CA LEU A 317 -12.65 1.82 0.03
C LEU A 317 -12.41 3.31 0.19
N SER A 318 -11.87 3.72 1.33
CA SER A 318 -11.54 5.13 1.60
C SER A 318 -10.46 5.64 0.64
N GLU A 319 -9.46 4.83 0.34
CA GLU A 319 -8.40 5.17 -0.62
C GLU A 319 -8.97 5.34 -2.04
N LYS A 320 -9.92 4.50 -2.46
CA LYS A 320 -10.60 4.65 -3.77
C LYS A 320 -11.47 5.91 -3.84
N VAL A 321 -12.13 6.32 -2.75
CA VAL A 321 -12.83 7.61 -2.69
C VAL A 321 -11.84 8.76 -2.84
N GLN A 322 -10.70 8.69 -2.17
CA GLN A 322 -9.65 9.71 -2.29
C GLN A 322 -9.06 9.73 -3.71
N GLU A 323 -8.82 8.57 -4.32
CA GLU A 323 -8.31 8.49 -5.69
C GLU A 323 -9.29 9.12 -6.70
N ALA A 324 -10.59 8.81 -6.58
CA ALA A 324 -11.62 9.43 -7.41
C ALA A 324 -11.68 10.96 -7.23
N SER A 325 -11.49 11.44 -6.00
CA SER A 325 -11.44 12.88 -5.71
C SER A 325 -10.14 13.53 -6.19
N ALA A 326 -9.04 12.79 -6.15
CA ALA A 326 -7.74 13.26 -6.65
C ALA A 326 -7.79 13.56 -8.15
N HIS A 327 -8.53 12.80 -8.94
CA HIS A 327 -8.73 13.08 -10.38
C HIS A 327 -9.22 14.50 -10.67
N TRP A 328 -9.96 15.10 -9.76
CA TRP A 328 -10.35 16.51 -9.89
C TRP A 328 -9.17 17.49 -9.69
N ALA A 329 -8.26 17.18 -8.77
CA ALA A 329 -7.10 18.04 -8.45
C ALA A 329 -5.97 17.93 -9.48
N VAL A 330 -5.74 16.73 -9.98
CA VAL A 330 -4.62 16.36 -10.89
C VAL A 330 -4.42 17.34 -12.04
N PRO A 331 -5.44 17.72 -12.85
CA PRO A 331 -5.22 18.63 -13.99
C PRO A 331 -4.80 20.05 -13.60
N ARG A 332 -4.81 20.38 -12.30
CA ARG A 332 -4.47 21.71 -11.76
C ARG A 332 -3.11 21.73 -11.07
N MET A 333 -2.47 20.56 -10.96
CA MET A 333 -1.17 20.39 -10.34
C MET A 333 -0.06 20.35 -11.39
N ARG A 334 1.14 20.79 -11.01
CA ARG A 334 2.31 20.73 -11.89
C ARG A 334 2.88 19.31 -11.92
N SER A 335 3.11 18.83 -13.13
CA SER A 335 3.89 17.60 -13.34
C SER A 335 5.38 17.85 -13.09
N PRO A 336 6.17 16.80 -12.82
CA PRO A 336 7.63 16.97 -12.66
C PRO A 336 8.31 17.64 -13.85
N SER A 337 7.77 17.51 -15.08
CA SER A 337 8.31 18.16 -16.28
C SER A 337 8.14 19.68 -16.28
N GLU A 338 7.23 20.21 -15.47
CA GLU A 338 6.95 21.66 -15.35
C GLU A 338 7.66 22.29 -14.15
N MET A 339 8.41 21.47 -13.38
CA MET A 339 9.16 21.94 -12.23
C MET A 339 10.58 22.38 -12.63
N GLY A 340 11.10 23.41 -11.95
CA GLY A 340 12.46 23.85 -12.17
C GLY A 340 13.53 22.99 -11.49
N ILE A 341 13.11 22.15 -10.55
CA ILE A 341 14.00 21.34 -9.69
C ILE A 341 13.43 19.94 -9.53
N ILE A 342 14.32 18.94 -9.59
CA ILE A 342 14.05 17.58 -9.11
C ILE A 342 15.11 17.23 -8.07
N CYS A 343 14.67 16.77 -6.90
CA CYS A 343 15.56 16.38 -5.82
C CYS A 343 15.93 14.89 -5.89
N ILE A 344 17.18 14.57 -5.55
CA ILE A 344 17.63 13.20 -5.25
C ILE A 344 18.01 13.18 -3.77
N ASP A 345 17.21 12.53 -2.95
CA ASP A 345 17.51 12.34 -1.54
C ASP A 345 18.49 11.17 -1.41
N ILE A 346 19.68 11.44 -0.90
CA ILE A 346 20.76 10.43 -0.87
C ILE A 346 20.97 9.80 0.51
N THR A 347 20.44 10.42 1.58
CA THR A 347 20.55 9.90 2.95
C THR A 347 19.49 10.53 3.85
N ASN A 348 19.10 9.84 4.92
CA ASN A 348 18.32 10.44 5.99
C ASN A 348 19.17 10.88 7.20
N LYS A 349 20.51 10.83 7.09
CA LYS A 349 21.42 11.31 8.14
C LYS A 349 21.48 12.83 8.14
N CYS A 350 21.26 13.44 9.30
CA CYS A 350 21.35 14.88 9.51
C CYS A 350 21.97 15.22 10.86
N ASP A 351 22.67 16.34 10.94
CA ASP A 351 23.24 16.87 12.18
C ASP A 351 22.29 17.87 12.88
N LEU A 352 21.10 18.11 12.31
CA LEU A 352 20.03 18.95 12.85
C LEU A 352 18.79 18.13 13.21
N ALA A 353 17.95 18.72 14.06
CA ALA A 353 16.67 18.18 14.49
C ALA A 353 15.58 19.26 14.36
N CYS A 354 15.36 19.74 13.15
CA CYS A 354 14.45 20.86 12.88
C CYS A 354 13.00 20.51 13.22
N SER A 355 12.26 21.45 13.83
CA SER A 355 10.81 21.37 13.98
C SER A 355 10.15 21.22 12.61
N ASN A 356 9.17 20.33 12.51
CA ASN A 356 8.40 20.09 11.28
C ASN A 356 9.31 19.86 10.05
N CYS A 357 10.35 19.05 10.21
CA CYS A 357 11.30 18.75 9.12
C CYS A 357 10.59 18.24 7.87
N THR A 358 10.85 18.85 6.71
CA THR A 358 10.18 18.51 5.45
C THR A 358 10.53 17.11 4.94
N ARG A 359 11.61 16.52 5.42
CA ARG A 359 12.02 15.14 5.13
C ARG A 359 11.51 14.13 6.15
N LEU A 360 10.79 14.56 7.19
CA LEU A 360 10.25 13.71 8.25
C LEU A 360 11.29 12.74 8.82
N LEU A 361 12.54 13.21 8.99
CA LEU A 361 13.67 12.36 9.36
C LEU A 361 13.46 11.67 10.71
N GLU A 362 12.81 12.36 11.65
CA GLU A 362 12.52 11.84 12.97
C GLU A 362 11.49 10.71 12.98
N ASN A 363 10.68 10.64 11.91
CA ASN A 363 9.60 9.68 11.77
C ASN A 363 10.02 8.42 11.01
N GLN A 364 11.23 8.41 10.42
CA GLN A 364 11.76 7.26 9.69
C GLN A 364 12.38 6.24 10.66
N ASP A 365 12.05 4.96 10.52
CA ASP A 365 12.46 3.91 11.45
C ASP A 365 13.91 3.45 11.24
N HIS A 366 14.41 3.55 10.01
CA HIS A 366 15.70 3.01 9.62
C HIS A 366 16.62 4.08 9.06
N PHE A 367 17.91 3.97 9.41
CA PHE A 367 18.95 4.69 8.71
C PHE A 367 19.14 4.12 7.30
N TRP A 368 19.28 5.00 6.30
CA TRP A 368 19.58 4.60 4.94
C TRP A 368 20.49 5.59 4.23
N GLU A 369 21.28 5.08 3.30
CA GLU A 369 22.08 5.83 2.35
C GLU A 369 21.88 5.25 0.96
N MET A 370 21.76 6.11 -0.05
CA MET A 370 21.63 5.68 -1.44
C MET A 370 22.92 5.04 -1.92
N THR A 371 22.85 3.86 -2.54
CA THR A 371 24.02 3.22 -3.12
C THR A 371 24.52 3.99 -4.34
N PRO A 372 25.83 3.98 -4.66
CA PRO A 372 26.35 4.62 -5.86
C PRO A 372 25.71 4.14 -7.16
N ASP A 373 25.39 2.85 -7.25
CA ASP A 373 24.69 2.30 -8.43
C ASP A 373 23.30 2.90 -8.59
N ASN A 374 22.52 2.98 -7.50
CA ASN A 374 21.22 3.62 -7.51
C ASN A 374 21.33 5.13 -7.79
N PHE A 375 22.33 5.80 -7.24
CA PHE A 375 22.57 7.21 -7.52
C PHE A 375 22.90 7.44 -9.00
N ARG A 376 23.74 6.58 -9.60
CA ARG A 376 24.03 6.62 -11.03
C ARG A 376 22.77 6.46 -11.88
N LEU A 377 21.94 5.47 -11.56
CA LEU A 377 20.67 5.25 -12.26
C LEU A 377 19.71 6.45 -12.09
N ALA A 378 19.65 7.04 -10.91
CA ALA A 378 18.86 8.25 -10.66
C ALA A 378 19.32 9.42 -11.55
N CYS A 379 20.63 9.68 -11.62
CA CYS A 379 21.21 10.71 -12.48
C CYS A 379 20.93 10.42 -13.96
N GLN A 380 21.12 9.18 -14.41
CA GLN A 380 20.86 8.77 -15.80
C GLN A 380 19.42 9.04 -16.21
N SER A 381 18.45 8.76 -15.33
CA SER A 381 17.03 9.00 -15.59
C SER A 381 16.68 10.48 -15.79
N LEU A 382 17.57 11.38 -15.37
CA LEU A 382 17.39 12.85 -15.39
C LEU A 382 18.31 13.56 -16.39
N ARG A 383 19.07 12.85 -17.24
CA ARG A 383 20.05 13.47 -18.15
C ARG A 383 19.47 14.58 -19.03
N ASP A 384 18.25 14.40 -19.51
CA ASP A 384 17.55 15.35 -20.37
C ASP A 384 16.68 16.36 -19.59
N PHE A 385 16.67 16.31 -18.26
CA PHE A 385 15.90 17.25 -17.47
C PHE A 385 16.51 18.66 -17.59
N PRO A 386 15.72 19.68 -18.00
CA PRO A 386 16.29 21.00 -18.28
C PRO A 386 16.61 21.82 -17.04
N GLY A 387 16.03 21.47 -15.90
CA GLY A 387 16.16 22.20 -14.64
C GLY A 387 17.36 21.75 -13.79
N VAL A 388 17.33 22.13 -12.53
CA VAL A 388 18.34 21.77 -11.54
C VAL A 388 18.03 20.40 -10.95
N ILE A 389 19.01 19.52 -10.90
CA ILE A 389 18.97 18.25 -10.19
C ILE A 389 19.65 18.50 -8.84
N ALA A 390 18.88 18.51 -7.77
CA ALA A 390 19.39 18.88 -6.45
C ALA A 390 19.64 17.65 -5.59
N VAL A 391 20.87 17.48 -5.13
CA VAL A 391 21.23 16.48 -4.14
C VAL A 391 20.88 17.01 -2.75
N ILE A 392 20.07 16.24 -2.03
CA ILE A 392 19.52 16.59 -0.71
C ILE A 392 19.30 15.32 0.12
N GLY A 393 18.48 15.39 1.13
CA GLY A 393 18.05 14.33 2.04
C GLY A 393 17.99 14.86 3.46
N GLY A 394 18.72 14.25 4.41
CA GLY A 394 19.09 14.89 5.66
C GLY A 394 20.12 16.00 5.38
N ASN A 395 21.37 15.77 5.78
CA ASN A 395 22.47 16.56 5.23
C ASN A 395 23.28 15.69 4.26
N PRO A 396 23.27 15.97 2.96
CA PRO A 396 23.93 15.14 1.96
C PRO A 396 25.45 15.01 2.19
N CYS A 397 26.10 16.03 2.76
CA CYS A 397 27.53 16.00 3.11
C CYS A 397 27.86 14.99 4.23
N MET A 398 26.86 14.40 4.87
CA MET A 398 27.05 13.33 5.86
C MET A 398 26.94 11.92 5.25
N HIS A 399 26.64 11.79 3.97
CA HIS A 399 26.65 10.50 3.29
C HIS A 399 28.06 9.90 3.30
N SER A 400 28.18 8.62 3.64
CA SER A 400 29.48 7.96 3.84
C SER A 400 30.36 7.95 2.58
N ARG A 401 29.74 7.96 1.41
CA ARG A 401 30.40 7.94 0.08
C ARG A 401 30.15 9.24 -0.71
N PHE A 402 30.01 10.39 -0.05
CA PHE A 402 29.62 11.65 -0.69
C PHE A 402 30.58 12.10 -1.81
N GLU A 403 31.88 11.90 -1.63
CA GLU A 403 32.91 12.25 -2.63
C GLU A 403 32.75 11.43 -3.92
N GLU A 404 32.48 10.14 -3.78
CA GLU A 404 32.22 9.24 -4.91
C GLU A 404 30.92 9.60 -5.62
N LEU A 405 29.82 9.85 -4.88
CA LEU A 405 28.56 10.30 -5.47
C LEU A 405 28.73 11.62 -6.22
N SER A 406 29.55 12.55 -5.69
CA SER A 406 29.84 13.82 -6.38
C SER A 406 30.62 13.61 -7.70
N GLY A 407 31.46 12.60 -7.76
CA GLY A 407 32.14 12.18 -9.00
C GLY A 407 31.18 11.61 -10.04
N ILE A 408 30.29 10.69 -9.59
CA ILE A 408 29.23 10.14 -10.43
C ILE A 408 28.30 11.25 -10.94
N PHE A 409 27.97 12.22 -10.09
CA PHE A 409 27.09 13.32 -10.48
C PHE A 409 27.72 14.18 -11.59
N GLU A 410 29.02 14.44 -11.51
CA GLU A 410 29.76 15.17 -12.56
C GLU A 410 29.81 14.38 -13.87
N GLU A 411 30.04 13.08 -13.79
CA GLU A 411 30.06 12.17 -14.94
C GLU A 411 28.72 12.10 -15.67
N GLU A 412 27.63 11.90 -14.92
CA GLU A 412 26.30 11.66 -15.49
C GLU A 412 25.58 12.95 -15.89
N ILE A 413 25.84 14.07 -15.22
CA ILE A 413 25.27 15.39 -15.46
C ILE A 413 26.41 16.39 -15.73
N PRO A 414 26.93 16.47 -16.96
CA PRO A 414 28.10 17.30 -17.28
C PRO A 414 27.90 18.79 -17.03
N ASN A 415 26.67 19.30 -17.25
CA ASN A 415 26.37 20.70 -17.01
C ASN A 415 26.41 21.05 -15.53
N ARG A 416 27.43 21.74 -15.09
CA ARG A 416 27.62 22.14 -13.69
C ARG A 416 26.46 22.95 -13.14
N HIS A 417 25.82 23.81 -13.94
CA HIS A 417 24.70 24.65 -13.51
C HIS A 417 23.44 23.83 -13.17
N GLN A 418 23.34 22.61 -13.66
CA GLN A 418 22.26 21.68 -13.31
C GLN A 418 22.56 20.88 -12.04
N ARG A 419 23.82 20.81 -11.58
CA ARG A 419 24.19 20.10 -10.37
C ARG A 419 23.96 20.95 -9.13
N GLY A 420 22.86 20.69 -8.43
CA GLY A 420 22.45 21.38 -7.20
C GLY A 420 22.86 20.66 -5.93
N ILE A 421 23.15 21.42 -4.88
CA ILE A 421 23.40 20.93 -3.52
C ILE A 421 22.60 21.74 -2.50
N TRP A 422 21.79 21.04 -1.71
CA TRP A 422 21.01 21.60 -0.60
C TRP A 422 21.59 21.10 0.71
N THR A 423 22.31 21.94 1.45
CA THR A 423 23.01 21.54 2.68
C THR A 423 22.98 22.61 3.75
N ASN A 424 22.93 22.18 5.01
CA ASN A 424 23.07 23.03 6.19
C ASN A 424 24.52 23.12 6.69
N ASN A 425 25.39 22.17 6.29
CA ASN A 425 26.76 22.08 6.75
C ASN A 425 27.61 21.28 5.76
N ALA A 426 28.63 21.90 5.22
CA ALA A 426 29.53 21.27 4.25
C ALA A 426 30.59 20.35 4.88
N PHE A 427 30.80 20.44 6.21
CA PHE A 427 31.89 19.72 6.92
C PHE A 427 33.24 19.87 6.22
N LYS A 428 33.89 18.76 5.90
CA LYS A 428 35.16 18.70 5.19
C LYS A 428 35.06 18.93 3.66
N HIS A 429 33.85 19.01 3.11
CA HIS A 429 33.61 18.97 1.68
C HIS A 429 33.49 20.35 1.00
N ALA A 430 33.84 21.45 1.69
CA ALA A 430 33.68 22.81 1.14
C ALA A 430 34.32 23.00 -0.24
N ALA A 431 35.56 22.56 -0.43
CA ALA A 431 36.25 22.66 -1.72
C ALA A 431 35.58 21.83 -2.82
N LEU A 432 35.13 20.63 -2.48
CA LEU A 432 34.41 19.74 -3.39
C LEU A 432 33.08 20.38 -3.85
N LEU A 433 32.35 21.03 -2.93
CA LEU A 433 31.10 21.72 -3.28
C LEU A 433 31.35 22.85 -4.27
N GLU A 434 32.39 23.67 -4.05
CA GLU A 434 32.75 24.77 -4.92
C GLU A 434 33.24 24.29 -6.29
N GLU A 435 33.85 23.12 -6.37
CA GLU A 435 34.35 22.54 -7.62
C GLU A 435 33.24 21.89 -8.45
N LYS A 436 32.42 21.03 -7.82
CA LYS A 436 31.51 20.09 -8.51
C LYS A 436 30.11 20.64 -8.75
N PHE A 437 29.64 21.57 -7.89
CA PHE A 437 28.24 22.05 -7.92
C PHE A 437 28.15 23.47 -8.49
N GLY A 438 27.00 23.77 -9.13
CA GLY A 438 26.73 25.08 -9.74
C GLY A 438 25.42 25.71 -9.31
N ALA A 439 24.59 25.00 -8.55
CA ALA A 439 23.38 25.52 -7.91
C ALA A 439 23.40 25.20 -6.41
N PHE A 440 23.01 26.16 -5.57
CA PHE A 440 23.19 26.05 -4.13
C PHE A 440 21.94 26.45 -3.36
N ASN A 441 21.62 25.67 -2.32
CA ASN A 441 20.78 26.09 -1.22
C ASN A 441 21.54 25.83 0.09
N LEU A 442 22.19 26.88 0.60
CA LEU A 442 23.02 26.84 1.79
C LEU A 442 22.20 27.36 2.96
N ASN A 443 21.59 26.48 3.75
CA ASN A 443 20.72 26.84 4.84
C ASN A 443 21.20 26.24 6.18
N PRO A 444 22.09 26.91 6.93
CA PRO A 444 22.57 26.43 8.22
C PRO A 444 21.54 26.55 9.36
N HIS A 445 20.31 26.99 9.11
CA HIS A 445 19.23 27.12 10.11
C HIS A 445 19.65 27.91 11.36
N GLY A 446 20.44 28.96 11.20
CA GLY A 446 20.97 29.76 12.31
C GLY A 446 21.96 29.05 13.25
N VAL A 447 22.35 27.81 12.95
CA VAL A 447 23.30 27.05 13.76
C VAL A 447 24.73 27.48 13.46
N GLU A 448 25.44 27.98 14.47
CA GLU A 448 26.77 28.60 14.33
C GLU A 448 27.78 27.73 13.57
N ARG A 449 27.83 26.41 13.87
CA ARG A 449 28.74 25.48 13.18
C ARG A 449 28.45 25.37 11.68
N GLY A 450 27.15 25.38 11.32
CA GLY A 450 26.73 25.38 9.91
C GLY A 450 27.06 26.69 9.24
N VAL A 451 26.77 27.84 9.88
CA VAL A 451 27.13 29.18 9.38
C VAL A 451 28.63 29.27 9.11
N LYS A 452 29.48 28.86 10.07
CA LYS A 452 30.95 28.84 9.89
C LYS A 452 31.39 27.94 8.74
N SER A 453 30.64 26.91 8.42
CA SER A 453 30.95 25.95 7.35
C SER A 453 30.54 26.45 5.97
N VAL A 454 29.32 26.97 5.80
CA VAL A 454 28.78 27.28 4.46
C VAL A 454 28.91 28.76 4.05
N LYS A 455 28.98 29.70 5.00
CA LYS A 455 29.13 31.11 4.72
C LYS A 455 30.42 31.45 3.91
N PRO A 456 31.57 30.87 4.23
CA PRO A 456 32.78 31.10 3.42
C PRO A 456 32.66 30.60 1.98
N ILE A 457 31.88 29.52 1.73
CA ILE A 457 31.56 29.03 0.38
C ILE A 457 30.75 30.09 -0.35
N TYR A 458 29.66 30.57 0.26
CA TYR A 458 28.81 31.61 -0.29
C TYR A 458 29.64 32.86 -0.67
N GLU A 459 30.43 33.39 0.25
CA GLU A 459 31.21 34.60 0.04
C GLU A 459 32.23 34.46 -1.13
N ARG A 460 32.93 33.32 -1.20
CA ARG A 460 33.88 33.06 -2.31
C ARG A 460 33.17 32.93 -3.65
N MET A 461 32.04 32.22 -3.66
CA MET A 461 31.26 32.00 -4.89
C MET A 461 30.61 33.28 -5.40
N VAL A 462 30.07 34.12 -4.50
CA VAL A 462 29.56 35.46 -4.86
C VAL A 462 30.68 36.34 -5.42
N LYS A 463 31.83 36.40 -4.74
CA LYS A 463 32.99 37.19 -5.19
C LYS A 463 33.48 36.75 -6.57
N SER A 464 33.39 35.48 -6.89
CA SER A 464 33.78 34.94 -8.19
C SER A 464 32.70 35.07 -9.27
N GLY A 465 31.53 35.59 -8.96
CA GLY A 465 30.37 35.65 -9.86
C GLY A 465 29.76 34.29 -10.24
N LYS A 466 30.06 33.25 -9.46
CA LYS A 466 29.64 31.86 -9.74
C LYS A 466 28.52 31.36 -8.84
N PHE A 467 28.05 32.17 -7.87
CA PHE A 467 26.96 31.77 -6.98
C PHE A 467 25.63 31.83 -7.72
N ASN A 468 24.93 30.71 -7.71
CA ASN A 468 23.55 30.60 -8.18
C ASN A 468 22.74 29.88 -7.11
N GLY A 469 21.72 30.53 -6.53
CA GLY A 469 20.87 29.94 -5.49
C GLY A 469 20.66 30.82 -4.28
N GLY A 470 20.42 30.20 -3.12
CA GLY A 470 20.10 30.86 -1.85
C GLY A 470 21.14 30.60 -0.75
N TYR A 471 21.37 31.61 0.08
CA TYR A 471 22.05 31.48 1.37
C TYR A 471 21.19 32.09 2.47
N TYR A 472 20.92 31.30 3.52
CA TYR A 472 20.01 31.66 4.61
C TYR A 472 20.68 31.34 5.95
N ASP A 473 21.28 32.34 6.61
CA ASP A 473 22.03 32.17 7.86
C ASP A 473 21.19 32.27 9.14
N THR A 474 19.89 32.51 9.01
CA THR A 474 18.93 32.63 10.11
C THR A 474 18.12 31.37 10.30
N ASN A 475 17.46 31.27 11.46
CA ASN A 475 16.48 30.23 11.70
C ASN A 475 15.34 30.29 10.68
N SER A 476 14.89 29.12 10.22
CA SER A 476 13.78 28.96 9.30
C SER A 476 12.50 28.55 10.02
N GLU A 477 11.36 28.99 9.50
CA GLU A 477 10.04 28.56 9.96
C GLU A 477 9.52 27.44 9.08
N HIS A 478 9.16 26.30 9.67
CA HIS A 478 8.63 25.14 8.95
C HIS A 478 7.17 24.92 9.29
N ALA A 479 6.32 24.80 8.27
CA ALA A 479 4.91 24.45 8.43
C ALA A 479 4.73 23.01 8.91
N PRO A 480 3.70 22.73 9.74
CA PRO A 480 3.48 21.42 10.30
C PRO A 480 2.92 20.45 9.25
N LEU A 481 3.76 19.62 8.66
CA LEU A 481 3.38 18.67 7.59
C LEU A 481 2.54 17.51 8.12
N LEU A 482 2.66 17.15 9.41
CA LEU A 482 1.91 16.07 10.04
C LEU A 482 0.50 16.50 10.51
N VAL A 483 0.07 17.72 10.24
CA VAL A 483 -1.31 18.18 10.46
C VAL A 483 -2.10 17.93 9.18
N ALA A 484 -2.81 16.80 9.14
CA ALA A 484 -3.50 16.31 7.94
C ALA A 484 -4.61 17.25 7.47
N GLY A 485 -4.64 17.58 6.19
CA GLY A 485 -5.70 18.41 5.61
C GLY A 485 -7.10 17.80 5.76
N LYS A 486 -7.20 16.47 5.75
CA LYS A 486 -8.45 15.73 5.96
C LYS A 486 -9.03 15.84 7.39
N ASP A 487 -8.20 16.19 8.37
CA ASP A 487 -8.64 16.42 9.75
C ASP A 487 -9.10 17.88 9.98
N LEU A 488 -8.73 18.79 9.08
CA LEU A 488 -8.99 20.22 9.21
C LEU A 488 -10.16 20.72 8.34
N PHE A 489 -10.39 20.09 7.19
CA PHE A 489 -11.28 20.61 6.16
C PHE A 489 -12.27 19.56 5.67
N ASP A 490 -13.44 20.01 5.23
CA ASP A 490 -14.30 19.18 4.40
C ASP A 490 -13.58 18.74 3.10
N SER A 491 -14.06 17.66 2.49
CA SER A 491 -13.41 17.08 1.31
C SER A 491 -13.23 18.06 0.15
N SER A 492 -14.24 18.89 -0.14
CA SER A 492 -14.19 19.84 -1.25
C SER A 492 -13.12 20.92 -1.01
N THR A 493 -13.12 21.50 0.19
CA THR A 493 -12.14 22.52 0.60
C THR A 493 -10.73 21.96 0.59
N MET A 494 -10.55 20.74 1.13
CA MET A 494 -9.26 20.04 1.15
C MET A 494 -8.70 19.87 -0.27
N TRP A 495 -9.47 19.32 -1.19
CA TRP A 495 -9.02 19.08 -2.57
C TRP A 495 -8.74 20.37 -3.34
N LYS A 496 -9.52 21.43 -3.08
CA LYS A 496 -9.24 22.76 -3.61
C LYS A 496 -7.91 23.31 -3.09
N LYS A 497 -7.58 23.10 -1.83
CA LYS A 497 -6.29 23.49 -1.25
C LYS A 497 -5.15 22.63 -1.82
N ILE A 498 -5.33 21.32 -1.96
CA ILE A 498 -4.36 20.40 -2.56
C ILE A 498 -4.04 20.84 -4.00
N SER A 499 -5.05 21.14 -4.83
CA SER A 499 -4.83 21.58 -6.21
C SER A 499 -4.06 22.92 -6.32
N ASN A 500 -3.96 23.66 -5.22
CA ASN A 500 -3.21 24.91 -5.09
C ASN A 500 -2.04 24.83 -4.12
N CYS A 501 -1.55 23.62 -3.87
CA CYS A 501 -0.45 23.38 -2.94
C CYS A 501 0.83 24.11 -3.36
N ASP A 502 1.39 24.87 -2.43
CA ASP A 502 2.59 25.68 -2.68
C ASP A 502 3.83 24.81 -2.92
N VAL A 503 3.94 23.70 -2.21
CA VAL A 503 5.03 22.73 -2.39
C VAL A 503 5.03 22.17 -3.82
N ASN A 504 3.89 21.74 -4.35
CA ASN A 504 3.80 21.27 -5.73
C ASN A 504 4.11 22.38 -6.75
N LYS A 505 3.74 23.62 -6.48
CA LYS A 505 3.93 24.73 -7.41
C LYS A 505 5.34 25.28 -7.44
N ASN A 506 6.03 25.30 -6.29
CA ASN A 506 7.26 26.07 -6.12
C ASN A 506 8.47 25.24 -5.70
N TRP A 507 8.25 23.96 -5.28
CA TRP A 507 9.34 23.08 -4.83
C TRP A 507 9.65 22.03 -5.90
N SER A 508 9.87 20.76 -5.49
CA SER A 508 10.40 19.73 -6.36
C SER A 508 9.66 18.41 -6.32
N ALA A 509 9.77 17.67 -7.41
CA ALA A 509 9.62 16.22 -7.41
C ALA A 509 10.85 15.56 -6.77
N ALA A 510 10.78 14.29 -6.43
CA ALA A 510 11.89 13.62 -5.76
C ALA A 510 12.15 12.20 -6.27
N ILE A 511 13.43 11.81 -6.19
CA ILE A 511 13.88 10.41 -6.26
C ILE A 511 14.44 10.05 -4.89
N VAL A 512 14.04 8.90 -4.35
CA VAL A 512 14.58 8.33 -3.10
C VAL A 512 14.92 6.85 -3.29
N GLN A 513 15.75 6.32 -2.40
CA GLN A 513 15.91 4.87 -2.26
C GLN A 513 15.00 4.40 -1.13
N ASN A 514 14.02 3.55 -1.47
CA ASN A 514 13.11 2.93 -0.52
C ASN A 514 13.28 1.41 -0.57
N ASN A 515 13.63 0.79 0.57
CA ASN A 515 13.88 -0.65 0.67
C ASN A 515 14.82 -1.19 -0.45
N GLY A 516 15.90 -0.45 -0.71
CA GLY A 516 16.89 -0.79 -1.75
C GLY A 516 16.48 -0.48 -3.19
N LYS A 517 15.24 -0.06 -3.45
CA LYS A 517 14.70 0.26 -4.78
C LYS A 517 14.65 1.76 -5.01
N LEU A 518 14.96 2.21 -6.23
CA LEU A 518 14.73 3.61 -6.61
C LEU A 518 13.25 3.87 -6.85
N ARG A 519 12.75 4.98 -6.28
CA ARG A 519 11.36 5.41 -6.36
C ARG A 519 11.26 6.90 -6.71
N ALA A 520 10.35 7.20 -7.63
CA ALA A 520 10.04 8.55 -8.10
C ALA A 520 8.71 9.05 -7.56
N TYR A 521 8.66 10.31 -7.17
CA TYR A 521 7.49 10.96 -6.59
C TYR A 521 7.25 12.31 -7.25
N PHE A 522 5.98 12.65 -7.43
CA PHE A 522 5.59 13.99 -7.95
C PHE A 522 5.93 15.13 -6.97
N CYS A 523 6.22 14.83 -5.73
CA CYS A 523 6.46 15.79 -4.65
C CYS A 523 7.43 15.21 -3.63
N GLU A 524 8.40 16.00 -3.20
CA GLU A 524 9.41 15.60 -2.21
C GLU A 524 8.82 15.27 -0.84
N VAL A 525 7.72 15.94 -0.45
CA VAL A 525 7.02 15.64 0.82
C VAL A 525 6.28 14.31 0.73
N ALA A 526 5.73 13.95 -0.44
CA ALA A 526 5.11 12.64 -0.66
C ALA A 526 6.14 11.50 -0.48
N ALA A 527 7.35 11.70 -1.00
CA ALA A 527 8.47 10.77 -0.79
C ALA A 527 8.80 10.60 0.71
N SER A 528 8.81 11.70 1.45
CA SER A 528 9.08 11.70 2.90
C SER A 528 8.02 10.97 3.70
N PHE A 529 6.74 11.10 3.36
CA PHE A 529 5.64 10.35 3.98
C PHE A 529 5.76 8.84 3.72
N ASP A 530 6.11 8.45 2.49
CA ASP A 530 6.24 7.04 2.13
C ASP A 530 7.38 6.37 2.91
N LEU A 531 8.53 7.04 3.01
CA LEU A 531 9.66 6.59 3.82
C LEU A 531 9.32 6.53 5.32
N ALA A 532 8.63 7.55 5.86
CA ALA A 532 8.26 7.61 7.27
C ALA A 532 7.25 6.51 7.67
N ARG A 533 6.39 6.08 6.73
CA ARG A 533 5.42 5.00 6.92
C ARG A 533 5.96 3.62 6.57
N ASN A 534 7.19 3.56 6.00
CA ASN A 534 7.79 2.32 5.48
C ASN A 534 6.88 1.62 4.45
N GLU A 535 6.20 2.41 3.62
CA GLU A 535 5.36 1.97 2.50
C GLU A 535 6.14 2.04 1.17
N ASP A 536 5.59 1.58 0.04
CA ASP A 536 6.25 1.59 -1.28
C ASP A 536 5.28 2.01 -2.39
N HIS A 537 4.88 3.29 -2.39
CA HIS A 537 3.95 3.87 -3.39
C HIS A 537 4.66 4.70 -4.47
N GLY A 538 5.99 4.76 -4.42
CA GLY A 538 6.78 5.44 -5.45
C GLY A 538 6.73 4.73 -6.79
N LEU A 539 6.75 5.49 -7.88
CA LEU A 539 6.90 4.92 -9.22
C LEU A 539 8.33 4.37 -9.40
N PRO A 540 8.51 3.29 -10.16
CA PRO A 540 9.85 2.88 -10.59
C PRO A 540 10.55 4.02 -11.34
N VAL A 541 11.82 4.25 -11.03
CA VAL A 541 12.65 5.20 -11.77
C VAL A 541 13.08 4.57 -13.08
N THR A 542 12.54 5.07 -14.17
CA THR A 542 12.87 4.71 -15.55
C THR A 542 13.38 5.95 -16.29
N ASP A 543 14.02 5.77 -17.44
CA ASP A 543 14.43 6.91 -18.26
C ASP A 543 13.24 7.80 -18.60
N GLY A 544 13.37 9.10 -18.35
CA GLY A 544 12.32 10.08 -18.64
C GLY A 544 11.04 9.97 -17.79
N TRP A 545 11.04 9.31 -16.65
CA TRP A 545 9.88 9.21 -15.74
C TRP A 545 9.26 10.59 -15.42
N TRP A 546 10.07 11.61 -15.33
CA TRP A 546 9.67 13.00 -15.04
C TRP A 546 8.87 13.66 -16.19
N LYS A 547 8.93 13.11 -17.40
CA LYS A 547 8.12 13.53 -18.56
C LYS A 547 6.67 13.03 -18.47
N SER A 548 6.37 12.16 -17.50
CA SER A 548 5.03 11.61 -17.29
C SER A 548 4.02 12.71 -16.97
N ARG A 549 2.81 12.54 -17.48
CA ARG A 549 1.68 13.39 -17.13
C ARG A 549 1.30 13.21 -15.67
N MET A 550 0.66 14.21 -15.08
CA MET A 550 0.31 14.21 -13.66
C MET A 550 -0.69 13.10 -13.28
N ASP A 551 -1.50 12.61 -14.22
CA ASP A 551 -2.44 11.52 -13.99
C ASP A 551 -1.76 10.19 -13.58
N VAL A 552 -0.52 9.96 -14.01
CA VAL A 552 0.29 8.81 -13.58
C VAL A 552 0.54 8.81 -12.06
N PHE A 553 0.55 9.98 -11.44
CA PHE A 553 0.77 10.16 -9.99
C PHE A 553 -0.52 10.20 -9.16
N THR A 554 -1.70 9.96 -9.77
CA THR A 554 -2.99 10.07 -9.07
C THR A 554 -3.05 9.26 -7.78
N LYS A 555 -2.52 8.04 -7.77
CA LYS A 555 -2.45 7.19 -6.57
C LYS A 555 -1.60 7.81 -5.46
N GLN A 556 -0.45 8.38 -5.79
CA GLN A 556 0.39 9.08 -4.81
C GLN A 556 -0.32 10.32 -4.25
N ILE A 557 -0.99 11.10 -5.11
CA ILE A 557 -1.74 12.29 -4.70
C ILE A 557 -2.87 11.90 -3.76
N ALA A 558 -3.64 10.88 -4.11
CA ALA A 558 -4.74 10.37 -3.29
C ALA A 558 -4.26 9.85 -1.94
N LYS A 559 -3.11 9.19 -1.91
CA LYS A 559 -2.51 8.59 -0.72
C LYS A 559 -1.95 9.64 0.25
N PHE A 560 -1.12 10.55 -0.24
CA PHE A 560 -0.31 11.42 0.62
C PHE A 560 -0.93 12.79 0.86
N CYS A 561 -1.55 13.43 -0.14
CA CYS A 561 -1.99 14.80 -0.02
C CYS A 561 -3.07 15.05 1.05
N PRO A 562 -4.07 14.17 1.25
CA PRO A 562 -5.05 14.35 2.33
C PRO A 562 -4.44 14.27 3.73
N GLY A 563 -3.36 13.52 3.91
CA GLY A 563 -2.61 13.37 5.16
C GLY A 563 -1.55 14.47 5.39
N CYS A 564 -1.33 15.35 4.40
CA CYS A 564 -0.27 16.36 4.44
C CYS A 564 -0.81 17.74 4.86
N GLY A 565 -0.03 18.44 5.70
CA GLY A 565 -0.35 19.79 6.16
C GLY A 565 0.09 20.93 5.21
N ALA A 566 0.94 20.64 4.23
CA ALA A 566 1.44 21.66 3.30
C ALA A 566 0.34 22.47 2.60
N PRO A 567 -0.76 21.88 2.10
CA PRO A 567 -1.84 22.64 1.47
C PRO A 567 -2.61 23.56 2.41
N ALA A 568 -2.54 23.32 3.71
CA ALA A 568 -3.28 24.11 4.71
C ALA A 568 -2.67 25.49 4.94
N ARG A 569 -1.38 25.70 4.63
CA ARG A 569 -0.63 26.96 4.79
C ARG A 569 -0.69 27.52 6.21
N MET A 570 -0.54 26.64 7.19
CA MET A 570 -0.52 27.01 8.61
C MET A 570 0.77 27.74 8.97
N LYS A 571 0.70 28.53 10.06
CA LYS A 571 1.89 29.08 10.69
C LYS A 571 2.81 27.94 11.15
N GLY A 572 4.09 28.04 10.84
CA GLY A 572 5.09 27.06 11.22
C GLY A 572 5.64 27.24 12.63
N ARG A 573 6.66 26.44 12.90
CA ARG A 573 7.54 26.54 14.05
C ARG A 573 8.94 26.87 13.58
N MET A 574 9.66 27.64 14.39
CA MET A 574 11.09 27.83 14.16
C MET A 574 11.81 26.49 14.31
N ASP A 575 12.76 26.25 13.43
CA ASP A 575 13.49 24.99 13.33
C ASP A 575 14.15 24.52 14.65
N HIS A 576 14.59 25.46 15.49
CA HIS A 576 15.26 25.21 16.76
C HIS A 576 14.33 24.95 17.96
N GLU A 577 13.01 25.11 17.80
CA GLU A 577 12.06 24.94 18.92
C GLU A 577 11.89 23.47 19.33
N GLU A 578 12.26 22.52 18.45
CA GLU A 578 12.09 21.07 18.67
C GLU A 578 10.64 20.66 19.01
N ILE A 579 9.68 21.32 18.36
CA ILE A 579 8.25 21.08 18.55
C ILE A 579 7.63 20.73 17.20
N ASP A 580 7.00 19.55 17.11
CA ASP A 580 6.24 19.14 15.93
C ASP A 580 4.74 19.26 16.15
N GLY A 581 4.02 19.83 15.17
CA GLY A 581 2.57 19.83 15.12
C GLY A 581 2.04 18.62 14.36
N TYR A 582 1.00 17.99 14.88
CA TYR A 582 0.35 16.86 14.22
C TYR A 582 -1.17 16.88 14.46
N SER A 583 -1.92 16.20 13.62
CA SER A 583 -3.33 15.90 13.83
C SER A 583 -3.56 14.40 14.01
N VAL A 584 -4.78 14.03 14.41
CA VAL A 584 -5.14 12.66 14.82
C VAL A 584 -4.80 11.61 13.76
N SER A 585 -4.94 11.94 12.48
CA SER A 585 -4.64 11.02 11.36
C SER A 585 -3.16 10.68 11.18
N ASN A 586 -2.25 11.43 11.83
CA ASN A 586 -0.80 11.19 11.78
C ASN A 586 -0.23 10.90 13.18
N ALA A 587 -1.06 10.47 14.12
CA ALA A 587 -0.63 10.19 15.51
C ALA A 587 0.44 9.09 15.56
N ASP A 588 0.37 8.10 14.68
CA ASP A 588 1.36 7.03 14.53
C ASP A 588 2.77 7.58 14.24
N LEU A 589 2.87 8.54 13.34
CA LEU A 589 4.14 9.20 13.01
C LEU A 589 4.64 10.10 14.16
N ALA A 590 3.73 10.79 14.85
CA ALA A 590 4.08 11.62 16.00
C ALA A 590 4.70 10.80 17.14
N ILE A 591 4.13 9.63 17.47
CA ILE A 591 4.66 8.73 18.50
C ILE A 591 6.08 8.25 18.15
N LYS A 592 6.36 7.96 16.88
CA LYS A 592 7.71 7.60 16.43
C LYS A 592 8.73 8.71 16.71
N SER A 593 8.38 9.95 16.44
CA SER A 593 9.24 11.11 16.67
C SER A 593 9.50 11.32 18.17
N GLU A 594 8.49 11.26 19.01
CA GLU A 594 8.60 11.44 20.46
C GLU A 594 9.50 10.38 21.11
N ALA A 595 9.33 9.12 20.70
CA ALA A 595 10.12 8.00 21.23
C ALA A 595 11.63 8.14 20.96
N LYS A 596 12.01 8.71 19.82
CA LYS A 596 13.41 8.82 19.40
C LYS A 596 14.17 9.97 20.03
N LYS A 597 13.57 11.16 20.17
CA LYS A 597 14.30 12.38 20.51
C LYS A 597 13.72 13.19 21.67
N LYS A 598 12.72 12.69 22.38
CA LYS A 598 12.05 13.42 23.47
C LYS A 598 11.53 14.80 23.03
N ARG A 599 11.10 14.91 21.77
CA ARG A 599 10.53 16.14 21.22
C ARG A 599 9.16 16.41 21.82
N LYS A 600 8.81 17.67 21.92
CA LYS A 600 7.45 18.06 22.28
C LYS A 600 6.54 17.92 21.06
N ILE A 601 5.50 17.11 21.20
CA ILE A 601 4.47 16.91 20.19
C ILE A 601 3.24 17.70 20.59
N VAL A 602 2.68 18.48 19.66
CA VAL A 602 1.48 19.30 19.86
C VAL A 602 0.39 18.85 18.92
N LEU A 603 -0.73 18.38 19.47
CA LEU A 603 -1.95 18.11 18.71
C LEU A 603 -2.53 19.43 18.21
N VAL A 604 -2.89 19.47 16.94
CA VAL A 604 -3.56 20.61 16.28
C VAL A 604 -4.93 20.15 15.81
N SER A 605 -5.98 20.75 16.34
CA SER A 605 -7.37 20.55 15.91
C SER A 605 -7.77 21.53 14.80
N ALA A 606 -8.94 21.31 14.20
CA ALA A 606 -9.50 22.25 13.24
C ALA A 606 -9.75 23.64 13.85
N GLU A 607 -10.16 23.70 15.13
CA GLU A 607 -10.39 24.95 15.86
C GLU A 607 -9.06 25.70 16.10
N ASP A 608 -7.98 24.98 16.41
CA ASP A 608 -6.66 25.59 16.59
C ASP A 608 -6.11 26.13 15.26
N ALA A 609 -6.36 25.45 14.15
CA ALA A 609 -5.91 25.87 12.82
C ALA A 609 -6.51 27.20 12.39
N ASP A 610 -7.76 27.48 12.75
CA ASP A 610 -8.43 28.78 12.50
C ASP A 610 -7.80 29.91 13.34
N GLN A 611 -7.35 29.63 14.57
CA GLN A 611 -6.67 30.60 15.44
C GLN A 611 -5.21 30.86 15.04
N LEU A 612 -4.54 29.86 14.43
CA LEU A 612 -3.15 29.97 13.98
C LEU A 612 -2.96 30.87 12.75
N GLY A 613 -4.05 31.40 12.21
CA GLY A 613 -4.13 32.45 11.20
C GLY A 613 -3.26 32.23 9.97
N HIS A 614 -3.84 32.32 8.81
CA HIS A 614 -3.20 32.24 7.49
C HIS A 614 -2.08 33.27 7.31
N LYS A 615 -0.91 33.09 7.91
CA LYS A 615 0.28 33.81 7.46
C LYS A 615 0.86 33.04 6.27
N VAL A 616 0.66 33.63 5.11
CA VAL A 616 1.40 33.28 3.90
C VAL A 616 2.88 33.45 4.23
N THR A 617 3.60 32.36 4.42
CA THR A 617 5.05 32.37 4.32
C THR A 617 5.35 32.74 2.88
N LYS A 618 5.74 33.97 2.63
CA LYS A 618 6.34 34.38 1.37
C LYS A 618 7.70 33.67 1.28
N TYR A 619 7.72 32.47 0.77
CA TYR A 619 8.89 31.99 0.08
C TYR A 619 8.98 32.83 -1.18
N GLN A 620 9.75 33.91 -1.11
CA GLN A 620 10.19 34.59 -2.30
C GLN A 620 11.14 33.63 -3.01
N ALA A 621 10.62 32.90 -3.98
CA ALA A 621 11.44 32.39 -5.05
C ALA A 621 12.03 33.63 -5.72
N HIS A 622 13.28 33.98 -5.40
CA HIS A 622 14.07 34.85 -6.23
C HIS A 622 14.45 34.03 -7.47
N ALA A 623 13.48 33.90 -8.39
CA ALA A 623 13.75 33.66 -9.78
C ALA A 623 14.03 35.02 -10.39
N GLN A 624 15.30 35.34 -10.52
CA GLN A 624 15.86 36.22 -11.57
C GLN A 624 17.07 35.51 -12.15
#